data_e4901011aed8101792b7b3b75b251b1a
#
_entry.id   e4901011aed8101792b7b3b75b251b1a
#
_cell.length_a   1.000
_cell.length_b   1.000
_cell.length_c   1.000
_cell.angle_alpha   90.00
_cell.angle_beta   90.00
_cell.angle_gamma   90.00
#
_symmetry.space_group_name_H-M   'P 1'
#
loop_
_entity.id
_entity.type
_entity.pdbx_description
1 polymer ?
#
loop_
_entity_poly.entity_id
_entity_poly.type
_entity_poly.pdbx_seq_one_letter_code
_entity_poly.pdbx_strand_id
1 'polypeptide(L)'
;TTDELIPSGETSSYRSNPLGLAEFTLSRKDPAYVGRAKEVQKAQKAIEEGKCPVEAVPEMKPVMDVIKKDYPNVSKENLGVGSTIFAVKPGDGSAREQAASCQKVLGGWANIANEYATKRYRSNLINWGMLPFLIKEGELPFANGDYLFFPEIRKAVEEKDDVIRGFVVGENGLREFEVALGELTDDEREIILKGCLINYNRK
;
A
#
# COMPACT_ATOMS: atom_id res chain seq x y z
N THR A 1 16.85 1.13 -3.50
CA THR A 1 17.43 0.81 -2.19
C THR A 1 16.53 1.29 -1.06
N THR A 2 16.76 0.80 0.17
CA THR A 2 16.05 1.34 1.34
C THR A 2 16.41 2.80 1.60
N ASP A 3 17.62 3.23 1.24
CA ASP A 3 18.04 4.63 1.35
C ASP A 3 17.30 5.55 0.36
N GLU A 4 16.82 5.02 -0.75
CA GLU A 4 15.92 5.74 -1.65
C GLU A 4 14.51 5.89 -1.06
N LEU A 5 14.04 4.89 -0.31
CA LEU A 5 12.75 4.92 0.37
C LEU A 5 12.80 5.84 1.60
N ILE A 6 13.85 5.72 2.40
CA ILE A 6 14.08 6.57 3.58
C ILE A 6 15.57 6.87 3.74
N PRO A 7 16.02 8.13 3.57
CA PRO A 7 17.44 8.46 3.64
C PRO A 7 17.95 8.35 5.08
N SER A 8 18.74 7.33 5.38
CA SER A 8 19.18 7.02 6.74
C SER A 8 20.09 8.08 7.35
N GLY A 9 20.94 8.73 6.53
CA GLY A 9 21.82 9.79 7.00
C GLY A 9 21.08 11.05 7.46
N GLU A 10 20.01 11.42 6.76
CA GLU A 10 19.21 12.60 7.06
C GLU A 10 18.21 12.38 8.20
N THR A 11 17.88 11.13 8.50
CA THR A 11 16.80 10.77 9.40
C THR A 11 17.26 10.24 10.76
N SER A 12 18.57 10.19 11.02
CA SER A 12 19.10 9.62 12.24
C SER A 12 18.58 10.28 13.53
N SER A 13 18.31 11.58 13.49
CA SER A 13 17.76 12.34 14.62
C SER A 13 16.26 12.10 14.87
N TYR A 14 15.55 11.44 13.94
CA TYR A 14 14.11 11.20 14.02
C TYR A 14 13.73 9.75 14.35
N ARG A 15 14.69 8.89 14.67
CA ARG A 15 14.47 7.46 14.90
C ARG A 15 13.43 7.15 15.97
N SER A 16 13.29 8.00 16.98
CA SER A 16 12.30 7.87 18.06
C SER A 16 10.97 8.58 17.77
N ASN A 17 10.84 9.25 16.64
CA ASN A 17 9.64 9.97 16.23
C ASN A 17 9.13 9.40 14.90
N PRO A 18 8.19 8.40 14.93
CA PRO A 18 7.73 7.73 13.71
C PRO A 18 7.12 8.67 12.67
N LEU A 19 6.32 9.66 13.09
CA LEU A 19 5.70 10.60 12.17
C LEU A 19 6.74 11.55 11.56
N GLY A 20 7.65 12.08 12.35
CA GLY A 20 8.74 12.94 11.87
C GLY A 20 9.68 12.20 10.93
N LEU A 21 9.99 10.92 11.22
CA LEU A 21 10.78 10.08 10.34
C LEU A 21 10.06 9.84 9.01
N ALA A 22 8.74 9.57 9.05
CA ALA A 22 7.94 9.31 7.87
C ALA A 22 7.90 10.49 6.89
N GLU A 23 8.06 11.73 7.36
CA GLU A 23 8.15 12.92 6.51
C GLU A 23 9.28 12.87 5.47
N PHE A 24 10.32 12.05 5.72
CA PHE A 24 11.43 11.86 4.80
C PHE A 24 11.24 10.71 3.80
N THR A 25 10.10 10.02 3.83
CA THR A 25 9.83 8.89 2.90
C THR A 25 9.95 9.36 1.46
N LEU A 26 10.81 8.70 0.67
CA LEU A 26 11.10 9.04 -0.73
C LEU A 26 11.59 10.48 -0.96
N SER A 27 12.11 11.16 0.05
CA SER A 27 12.51 12.57 -0.08
C SER A 27 13.56 12.83 -1.17
N ARG A 28 14.39 11.84 -1.49
CA ARG A 28 15.40 11.93 -2.56
C ARG A 28 14.86 11.55 -3.94
N LYS A 29 13.87 10.66 -4.03
CA LYS A 29 13.35 10.13 -5.31
C LYS A 29 12.04 10.78 -5.74
N ASP A 30 11.13 10.98 -4.82
CA ASP A 30 9.82 11.59 -5.07
C ASP A 30 9.42 12.43 -3.86
N PRO A 31 9.93 13.66 -3.74
CA PRO A 31 9.65 14.49 -2.57
C PRO A 31 8.16 14.84 -2.40
N ALA A 32 7.36 14.74 -3.45
CA ALA A 32 5.92 14.99 -3.39
C ALA A 32 5.12 13.80 -2.83
N TYR A 33 5.73 12.62 -2.69
CA TYR A 33 5.05 11.40 -2.22
C TYR A 33 4.38 11.60 -0.86
N VAL A 34 5.06 12.18 0.11
CA VAL A 34 4.54 12.40 1.47
C VAL A 34 3.25 13.21 1.44
N GLY A 35 3.23 14.31 0.68
CA GLY A 35 2.05 15.15 0.55
C GLY A 35 0.88 14.41 -0.07
N ARG A 36 1.11 13.68 -1.17
CA ARG A 36 0.07 12.86 -1.82
C ARG A 36 -0.45 11.76 -0.90
N ALA A 37 0.43 11.07 -0.19
CA ALA A 37 0.05 10.01 0.75
C ALA A 37 -0.82 10.56 1.89
N LYS A 38 -0.46 11.71 2.45
CA LYS A 38 -1.25 12.36 3.50
C LYS A 38 -2.65 12.76 3.03
N GLU A 39 -2.78 13.26 1.80
CA GLU A 39 -4.08 13.61 1.24
C GLU A 39 -4.98 12.36 1.10
N VAL A 40 -4.44 11.27 0.59
CA VAL A 40 -5.18 10.01 0.46
C VAL A 40 -5.51 9.41 1.83
N GLN A 41 -4.63 9.55 2.81
CA GLN A 41 -4.84 9.05 4.17
C GLN A 41 -6.08 9.68 4.83
N LYS A 42 -6.46 10.89 4.46
CA LYS A 42 -7.70 11.53 4.94
C LYS A 42 -8.94 10.70 4.60
N ALA A 43 -8.95 10.04 3.45
CA ALA A 43 -10.05 9.16 3.04
C ALA A 43 -10.17 7.95 3.97
N GLN A 44 -9.06 7.32 4.33
CA GLN A 44 -9.04 6.19 5.27
C GLN A 44 -9.49 6.62 6.66
N LYS A 45 -9.03 7.76 7.15
CA LYS A 45 -9.47 8.31 8.44
C LYS A 45 -10.97 8.56 8.47
N ALA A 46 -11.53 9.09 7.36
CA ALA A 46 -12.98 9.28 7.25
C ALA A 46 -13.74 7.95 7.35
N ILE A 47 -13.25 6.90 6.69
CA ILE A 47 -13.83 5.56 6.76
C ILE A 47 -13.81 5.04 8.21
N GLU A 48 -12.69 5.18 8.91
CA GLU A 48 -12.55 4.76 10.31
C GLU A 48 -13.49 5.50 11.26
N GLU A 49 -13.84 6.74 10.93
CA GLU A 49 -14.81 7.56 11.66
C GLU A 49 -16.26 7.31 11.24
N GLY A 50 -16.53 6.35 10.35
CA GLY A 50 -17.84 6.01 9.84
C GLY A 50 -18.37 6.96 8.78
N LYS A 51 -17.51 7.78 8.18
CA LYS A 51 -17.85 8.74 7.12
C LYS A 51 -17.50 8.19 5.74
N CYS A 52 -18.08 8.77 4.69
CA CYS A 52 -17.70 8.44 3.32
C CYS A 52 -16.31 9.04 2.98
N PRO A 53 -15.43 8.30 2.29
CA PRO A 53 -14.11 8.82 1.93
C PRO A 53 -14.18 10.04 1.01
N VAL A 54 -15.21 10.15 0.19
CA VAL A 54 -15.45 11.27 -0.73
C VAL A 54 -15.68 12.58 0.02
N GLU A 55 -16.20 12.55 1.23
CA GLU A 55 -16.40 13.75 2.06
C GLU A 55 -15.08 14.40 2.45
N ALA A 56 -14.07 13.59 2.75
CA ALA A 56 -12.73 14.06 3.11
C ALA A 56 -11.85 14.35 1.90
N VAL A 57 -12.01 13.57 0.82
CA VAL A 57 -11.24 13.69 -0.43
C VAL A 57 -12.21 13.72 -1.61
N PRO A 58 -12.78 14.90 -1.94
CA PRO A 58 -13.76 15.03 -3.02
C PRO A 58 -13.27 14.56 -4.40
N GLU A 59 -11.97 14.61 -4.64
CA GLU A 59 -11.32 14.12 -5.87
C GLU A 59 -11.53 12.63 -6.12
N MET A 60 -11.86 11.86 -5.08
CA MET A 60 -12.17 10.44 -5.19
C MET A 60 -13.57 10.15 -5.70
N LYS A 61 -14.45 11.15 -5.81
CA LYS A 61 -15.82 10.94 -6.27
C LYS A 61 -15.89 10.28 -7.64
N PRO A 62 -15.20 10.78 -8.69
CA PRO A 62 -15.19 10.10 -9.99
C PRO A 62 -14.66 8.67 -9.91
N VAL A 63 -13.63 8.43 -9.09
CA VAL A 63 -13.04 7.10 -8.88
C VAL A 63 -14.08 6.15 -8.27
N MET A 64 -14.75 6.57 -7.23
CA MET A 64 -15.78 5.76 -6.56
C MET A 64 -16.97 5.49 -7.47
N ASP A 65 -17.37 6.48 -8.28
CA ASP A 65 -18.48 6.32 -9.23
C ASP A 65 -18.15 5.25 -10.28
N VAL A 66 -16.94 5.24 -10.80
CA VAL A 66 -16.48 4.23 -11.77
C VAL A 66 -16.45 2.84 -11.13
N ILE A 67 -15.93 2.71 -9.92
CA ILE A 67 -15.86 1.44 -9.19
C ILE A 67 -17.28 0.90 -8.94
N LYS A 68 -18.21 1.73 -8.51
CA LYS A 68 -19.58 1.32 -8.17
C LYS A 68 -20.41 0.86 -9.37
N LYS A 69 -20.04 1.23 -10.59
CA LYS A 69 -20.72 0.72 -11.80
C LYS A 69 -20.57 -0.81 -11.92
N ASP A 70 -19.37 -1.33 -11.66
CA ASP A 70 -19.08 -2.76 -11.77
C ASP A 70 -19.14 -3.48 -10.42
N TYR A 71 -18.93 -2.75 -9.32
CA TYR A 71 -18.92 -3.27 -7.95
C TYR A 71 -19.86 -2.44 -7.06
N PRO A 72 -21.19 -2.56 -7.24
CA PRO A 72 -22.15 -1.72 -6.54
C PRO A 72 -22.21 -1.94 -5.02
N ASN A 73 -21.67 -3.06 -4.54
CA ASN A 73 -21.65 -3.39 -3.12
C ASN A 73 -20.48 -2.76 -2.36
N VAL A 74 -19.55 -2.07 -3.05
CA VAL A 74 -18.45 -1.36 -2.40
C VAL A 74 -18.99 -0.15 -1.65
N SER A 75 -18.70 -0.09 -0.36
CA SER A 75 -19.14 0.98 0.54
C SER A 75 -18.08 1.23 1.61
N LYS A 76 -18.30 2.27 2.42
CA LYS A 76 -17.41 2.61 3.54
C LYS A 76 -17.22 1.47 4.56
N GLU A 77 -18.16 0.52 4.63
CA GLU A 77 -18.09 -0.63 5.55
C GLU A 77 -17.11 -1.71 5.08
N ASN A 78 -16.81 -1.79 3.79
CA ASN A 78 -15.97 -2.84 3.21
C ASN A 78 -14.82 -2.31 2.36
N LEU A 79 -14.46 -1.04 2.51
CA LEU A 79 -13.43 -0.38 1.72
C LEU A 79 -12.26 0.07 2.59
N GLY A 80 -11.04 -0.16 2.12
CA GLY A 80 -9.84 0.44 2.65
C GLY A 80 -9.19 1.32 1.59
N VAL A 81 -8.64 2.45 2.00
CA VAL A 81 -7.96 3.40 1.11
C VAL A 81 -6.58 3.71 1.66
N GLY A 82 -5.59 3.65 0.80
CA GLY A 82 -4.22 3.96 1.17
C GLY A 82 -3.34 4.18 -0.04
N SER A 83 -2.06 4.38 0.21
CA SER A 83 -1.07 4.57 -0.84
C SER A 83 -0.31 3.29 -1.15
N THR A 84 0.23 3.21 -2.36
CA THR A 84 1.13 2.14 -2.78
C THR A 84 2.33 2.73 -3.51
N ILE A 85 3.45 2.05 -3.42
CA ILE A 85 4.69 2.41 -4.10
C ILE A 85 5.03 1.31 -5.09
N PHE A 86 5.40 1.70 -6.31
CA PHE A 86 6.02 0.79 -7.26
C PHE A 86 7.53 1.00 -7.28
N ALA A 87 8.29 -0.08 -7.27
CA ALA A 87 9.71 -0.09 -7.52
C ALA A 87 10.11 -1.40 -8.21
N VAL A 88 11.19 -1.35 -9.01
CA VAL A 88 11.65 -2.53 -9.75
C VAL A 88 12.16 -3.61 -8.80
N LYS A 89 13.04 -3.26 -7.87
CA LYS A 89 13.65 -4.18 -6.92
C LYS A 89 13.94 -3.49 -5.58
N PRO A 90 12.93 -3.16 -4.79
CA PRO A 90 13.12 -2.46 -3.51
C PRO A 90 13.68 -3.37 -2.43
N GLY A 91 14.33 -2.75 -1.43
CA GLY A 91 14.62 -3.40 -0.17
C GLY A 91 16.07 -3.79 0.10
N ASP A 92 17.03 -3.41 -0.75
CA ASP A 92 18.46 -3.55 -0.42
C ASP A 92 18.91 -2.39 0.49
N GLY A 93 19.88 -2.64 1.34
CA GLY A 93 20.36 -1.68 2.33
C GLY A 93 20.01 -2.06 3.76
N SER A 94 20.35 -1.20 4.73
CA SER A 94 20.24 -1.51 6.16
C SER A 94 18.97 -1.01 6.85
N ALA A 95 18.34 0.03 6.34
CA ALA A 95 17.17 0.68 6.97
C ALA A 95 15.82 0.07 6.53
N ARG A 96 15.75 -1.25 6.41
CA ARG A 96 14.60 -1.98 5.84
C ARG A 96 13.32 -1.81 6.63
N GLU A 97 13.40 -1.92 7.94
CA GLU A 97 12.23 -1.75 8.80
C GLU A 97 11.68 -0.32 8.73
N GLN A 98 12.55 0.68 8.79
CA GLN A 98 12.15 2.08 8.68
C GLN A 98 11.54 2.38 7.32
N ALA A 99 12.10 1.81 6.25
CA ALA A 99 11.53 1.94 4.91
C ALA A 99 10.10 1.42 4.83
N ALA A 100 9.79 0.32 5.50
CA ALA A 100 8.43 -0.22 5.55
C ALA A 100 7.53 0.55 6.53
N SER A 101 7.98 0.80 7.74
CA SER A 101 7.17 1.44 8.79
C SER A 101 6.77 2.87 8.43
N CYS A 102 7.66 3.64 7.80
CA CYS A 102 7.36 5.00 7.38
C CYS A 102 6.24 5.05 6.34
N GLN A 103 6.21 4.10 5.41
CA GLN A 103 5.10 3.98 4.46
C GLN A 103 3.78 3.71 5.18
N LYS A 104 3.78 2.80 6.17
CA LYS A 104 2.57 2.46 6.93
C LYS A 104 2.06 3.64 7.76
N VAL A 105 2.94 4.39 8.39
CA VAL A 105 2.59 5.61 9.15
C VAL A 105 1.88 6.64 8.25
N LEU A 106 2.27 6.73 6.99
CA LEU A 106 1.65 7.61 6.00
C LEU A 106 0.41 6.99 5.33
N GLY A 107 -0.07 5.86 5.82
CA GLY A 107 -1.24 5.19 5.27
C GLY A 107 -0.95 4.27 4.09
N GLY A 108 0.30 3.81 3.94
CA GLY A 108 0.68 2.84 2.92
C GLY A 108 0.04 1.48 3.17
N TRP A 109 -0.47 0.83 2.10
CA TRP A 109 -1.12 -0.47 2.18
C TRP A 109 -0.42 -1.56 1.40
N ALA A 110 0.39 -1.20 0.42
CA ALA A 110 1.05 -2.15 -0.45
C ALA A 110 2.32 -1.60 -1.06
N ASN A 111 3.19 -2.50 -1.49
CA ASN A 111 4.20 -2.24 -2.50
C ASN A 111 3.89 -3.12 -3.72
N ILE A 112 4.24 -2.64 -4.90
CA ILE A 112 4.21 -3.41 -6.14
C ILE A 112 5.63 -3.41 -6.69
N ALA A 113 6.18 -4.59 -6.94
CA ALA A 113 7.56 -4.73 -7.41
C ALA A 113 7.68 -5.83 -8.45
N ASN A 114 8.68 -5.74 -9.32
CA ASN A 114 9.04 -6.87 -10.18
C ASN A 114 9.72 -7.97 -9.37
N GLU A 115 10.50 -7.58 -8.37
CA GLU A 115 11.22 -8.47 -7.47
C GLU A 115 11.47 -7.71 -6.16
N TYR A 116 11.63 -8.42 -5.05
CA TYR A 116 12.12 -7.84 -3.79
C TYR A 116 13.59 -8.18 -3.60
N ALA A 117 14.40 -7.15 -3.33
CA ALA A 117 15.86 -7.30 -3.21
C ALA A 117 16.26 -8.23 -2.06
N THR A 118 15.48 -8.24 -0.97
CA THR A 118 15.72 -9.11 0.19
C THR A 118 14.42 -9.66 0.74
N LYS A 119 14.49 -10.87 1.30
CA LYS A 119 13.37 -11.44 2.06
C LYS A 119 13.07 -10.61 3.31
N ARG A 120 14.07 -9.95 3.88
CA ARG A 120 13.91 -9.13 5.08
C ARG A 120 13.02 -7.92 4.83
N TYR A 121 13.20 -7.20 3.74
CA TYR A 121 12.32 -6.08 3.39
C TYR A 121 10.88 -6.55 3.16
N ARG A 122 10.71 -7.64 2.42
CA ARG A 122 9.41 -8.26 2.20
C ARG A 122 8.74 -8.65 3.52
N SER A 123 9.47 -9.27 4.43
CA SER A 123 8.98 -9.61 5.77
C SER A 123 8.61 -8.38 6.59
N ASN A 124 9.37 -7.30 6.48
CA ASN A 124 9.05 -6.04 7.15
C ASN A 124 7.75 -5.44 6.65
N LEU A 125 7.47 -5.47 5.34
CA LEU A 125 6.18 -5.05 4.79
C LEU A 125 5.04 -5.87 5.40
N ILE A 126 5.18 -7.19 5.41
CA ILE A 126 4.18 -8.11 5.95
C ILE A 126 3.94 -7.85 7.45
N ASN A 127 5.00 -7.66 8.23
CA ASN A 127 4.91 -7.40 9.67
C ASN A 127 4.13 -6.13 9.99
N TRP A 128 4.12 -5.14 9.08
CA TRP A 128 3.33 -3.93 9.20
C TRP A 128 1.94 -4.07 8.56
N GLY A 129 1.57 -5.27 8.10
CA GLY A 129 0.28 -5.55 7.48
C GLY A 129 0.15 -5.04 6.06
N MET A 130 1.26 -4.73 5.41
CA MET A 130 1.28 -4.27 4.02
C MET A 130 1.41 -5.45 3.06
N LEU A 131 0.80 -5.32 1.89
CA LEU A 131 0.79 -6.35 0.84
C LEU A 131 2.04 -6.24 -0.04
N PRO A 132 2.88 -7.28 -0.11
CA PRO A 132 4.06 -7.28 -0.97
C PRO A 132 3.74 -7.84 -2.36
N PHE A 133 3.04 -7.07 -3.19
CA PHE A 133 2.67 -7.49 -4.52
C PHE A 133 3.86 -7.62 -5.46
N LEU A 134 3.77 -8.61 -6.34
CA LEU A 134 4.70 -8.83 -7.46
C LEU A 134 3.96 -8.60 -8.78
N ILE A 135 4.60 -7.92 -9.71
CA ILE A 135 4.10 -7.73 -11.09
C ILE A 135 5.18 -8.13 -12.08
N LYS A 136 4.77 -8.67 -13.23
CA LYS A 136 5.71 -9.07 -14.28
C LYS A 136 6.48 -7.87 -14.81
N GLU A 137 7.75 -8.10 -15.19
CA GLU A 137 8.56 -7.09 -15.87
C GLU A 137 7.93 -6.71 -17.21
N GLY A 138 8.16 -5.47 -17.62
CA GLY A 138 7.66 -4.94 -18.87
C GLY A 138 6.93 -3.62 -18.68
N GLU A 139 6.05 -3.30 -19.59
CA GLU A 139 5.26 -2.08 -19.53
C GLU A 139 4.26 -2.13 -18.37
N LEU A 140 4.30 -1.09 -17.52
CA LEU A 140 3.39 -0.99 -16.39
C LEU A 140 1.99 -0.58 -16.84
N PRO A 141 0.94 -1.21 -16.28
CA PRO A 141 -0.44 -0.85 -16.60
C PRO A 141 -0.88 0.48 -15.98
N PHE A 142 -0.12 1.02 -15.05
CA PHE A 142 -0.45 2.24 -14.31
C PHE A 142 0.70 3.24 -14.32
N ALA A 143 0.39 4.49 -14.00
CA ALA A 143 1.33 5.58 -13.88
C ALA A 143 1.21 6.25 -12.50
N ASN A 144 2.15 7.12 -12.20
CA ASN A 144 2.15 7.88 -10.95
C ASN A 144 0.86 8.71 -10.82
N GLY A 145 0.23 8.61 -9.67
CA GLY A 145 -1.04 9.30 -9.41
C GLY A 145 -2.30 8.53 -9.77
N ASP A 146 -2.18 7.37 -10.42
CA ASP A 146 -3.33 6.54 -10.74
C ASP A 146 -3.96 5.93 -9.47
N TYR A 147 -5.27 5.76 -9.52
CA TYR A 147 -5.99 4.99 -8.52
C TYR A 147 -6.08 3.54 -8.96
N LEU A 148 -5.74 2.64 -8.03
CA LEU A 148 -5.81 1.20 -8.24
C LEU A 148 -6.90 0.61 -7.33
N PHE A 149 -7.65 -0.35 -7.85
CA PHE A 149 -8.70 -1.02 -7.11
C PHE A 149 -8.46 -2.53 -7.09
N PHE A 150 -8.45 -3.11 -5.90
CA PHE A 150 -8.28 -4.55 -5.70
C PHE A 150 -9.56 -5.09 -5.02
N PRO A 151 -10.52 -5.60 -5.82
CA PRO A 151 -11.75 -6.13 -5.27
C PRO A 151 -11.51 -7.40 -4.46
N GLU A 152 -12.18 -7.52 -3.33
CA GLU A 152 -12.12 -8.72 -2.48
C GLU A 152 -10.71 -9.20 -2.12
N ILE A 153 -9.79 -8.27 -1.91
CA ILE A 153 -8.37 -8.58 -1.63
C ILE A 153 -8.22 -9.42 -0.37
N ARG A 154 -9.02 -9.18 0.65
CA ARG A 154 -8.99 -9.94 1.89
C ARG A 154 -9.32 -11.41 1.65
N LYS A 155 -10.34 -11.66 0.84
CA LYS A 155 -10.75 -13.02 0.44
C LYS A 155 -9.66 -13.71 -0.38
N ALA A 156 -9.02 -12.98 -1.31
CA ALA A 156 -7.91 -13.51 -2.11
C ALA A 156 -6.74 -13.97 -1.24
N VAL A 157 -6.41 -13.21 -0.19
CA VAL A 157 -5.37 -13.57 0.78
C VAL A 157 -5.80 -14.80 1.59
N GLU A 158 -7.04 -14.86 2.07
CA GLU A 158 -7.58 -15.98 2.83
C GLU A 158 -7.61 -17.29 2.03
N GLU A 159 -8.01 -17.21 0.76
CA GLU A 159 -8.12 -18.36 -0.14
C GLU A 159 -6.80 -18.76 -0.81
N LYS A 160 -5.70 -18.07 -0.52
CA LYS A 160 -4.36 -18.35 -1.06
C LYS A 160 -4.31 -18.27 -2.59
N ASP A 161 -4.98 -17.30 -3.17
CA ASP A 161 -5.00 -17.10 -4.61
C ASP A 161 -3.58 -16.79 -5.14
N ASP A 162 -3.15 -17.52 -6.17
CA ASP A 162 -1.83 -17.32 -6.79
C ASP A 162 -1.77 -16.03 -7.60
N VAL A 163 -2.88 -15.67 -8.22
CA VAL A 163 -3.02 -14.47 -9.04
C VAL A 163 -4.10 -13.59 -8.45
N ILE A 164 -3.79 -12.32 -8.28
CA ILE A 164 -4.70 -11.32 -7.72
C ILE A 164 -5.02 -10.32 -8.81
N ARG A 165 -6.31 -10.12 -9.03
CA ARG A 165 -6.82 -9.20 -10.01
C ARG A 165 -6.92 -7.80 -9.43
N GLY A 166 -6.33 -6.82 -10.14
CA GLY A 166 -6.48 -5.41 -9.83
C GLY A 166 -7.00 -4.64 -11.03
N PHE A 167 -7.39 -3.41 -10.80
CA PHE A 167 -7.89 -2.52 -11.84
C PHE A 167 -7.26 -1.15 -11.70
N VAL A 168 -6.88 -0.58 -12.85
CA VAL A 168 -6.61 0.86 -12.94
C VAL A 168 -7.94 1.56 -13.15
N VAL A 169 -8.28 2.49 -12.28
CA VAL A 169 -9.55 3.23 -12.35
C VAL A 169 -9.37 4.41 -13.30
N GLY A 170 -9.96 4.31 -14.48
CA GLY A 170 -9.97 5.37 -15.49
C GLY A 170 -11.25 6.19 -15.45
N GLU A 171 -11.33 7.23 -16.29
CA GLU A 171 -12.51 8.09 -16.39
C GLU A 171 -13.75 7.32 -16.89
N ASN A 172 -13.54 6.33 -17.75
CA ASN A 172 -14.61 5.62 -18.46
C ASN A 172 -14.78 4.16 -18.03
N GLY A 173 -14.01 3.68 -17.07
CA GLY A 173 -14.12 2.31 -16.59
C GLY A 173 -12.87 1.78 -15.94
N LEU A 174 -12.88 0.48 -15.66
CA LEU A 174 -11.82 -0.24 -15.00
C LEU A 174 -10.99 -0.99 -16.04
N ARG A 175 -9.67 -0.90 -15.93
CA ARG A 175 -8.72 -1.64 -16.78
C ARG A 175 -7.99 -2.67 -15.92
N GLU A 176 -8.22 -3.95 -16.22
CA GLU A 176 -7.68 -5.06 -15.45
C GLU A 176 -6.17 -5.23 -15.60
N PHE A 177 -5.52 -5.58 -14.51
CA PHE A 177 -4.15 -6.10 -14.49
C PHE A 177 -4.02 -7.17 -13.41
N GLU A 178 -2.91 -7.91 -13.44
CA GLU A 178 -2.66 -9.00 -12.50
C GLU A 178 -1.41 -8.76 -11.68
N VAL A 179 -1.48 -9.09 -10.39
CA VAL A 179 -0.36 -9.14 -9.47
C VAL A 179 -0.37 -10.46 -8.72
N ALA A 180 0.72 -10.77 -8.04
CA ALA A 180 0.84 -11.96 -7.20
C ALA A 180 1.43 -11.58 -5.84
N LEU A 181 1.20 -12.40 -4.82
CA LEU A 181 1.84 -12.23 -3.51
C LEU A 181 3.07 -13.12 -3.32
N GLY A 182 3.29 -14.07 -4.23
CA GLY A 182 4.29 -15.10 -4.07
C GLY A 182 3.89 -16.08 -2.97
N GLU A 183 4.87 -16.82 -2.45
CA GLU A 183 4.63 -17.76 -1.36
C GLU A 183 4.55 -17.03 -0.03
N LEU A 184 3.44 -17.24 0.69
CA LEU A 184 3.20 -16.74 2.03
C LEU A 184 2.94 -17.93 2.95
N THR A 185 3.49 -17.89 4.16
CA THR A 185 3.12 -18.83 5.22
C THR A 185 1.73 -18.50 5.76
N ASP A 186 1.11 -19.43 6.46
CA ASP A 186 -0.20 -19.18 7.08
C ASP A 186 -0.11 -18.05 8.14
N ASP A 187 1.00 -17.99 8.89
CA ASP A 187 1.25 -16.92 9.86
C ASP A 187 1.37 -15.54 9.17
N GLU A 188 2.08 -15.48 8.05
CA GLU A 188 2.20 -14.25 7.26
C GLU A 188 0.84 -13.76 6.75
N ARG A 189 -0.02 -14.68 6.28
CA ARG A 189 -1.39 -14.34 5.86
C ARG A 189 -2.21 -13.79 7.02
N GLU A 190 -2.12 -14.39 8.20
CA GLU A 190 -2.83 -13.89 9.38
C GLU A 190 -2.36 -12.49 9.78
N ILE A 191 -1.06 -12.21 9.72
CA ILE A 191 -0.51 -10.89 10.01
C ILE A 191 -1.09 -9.84 9.07
N ILE A 192 -1.12 -10.13 7.76
CA ILE A 192 -1.70 -9.23 6.76
C ILE A 192 -3.19 -8.99 7.06
N LEU A 193 -3.94 -10.04 7.30
CA LEU A 193 -5.39 -9.96 7.56
C LEU A 193 -5.71 -9.19 8.83
N LYS A 194 -4.83 -9.22 9.82
CA LYS A 194 -4.98 -8.47 11.08
C LYS A 194 -4.38 -7.05 11.03
N GLY A 195 -3.71 -6.71 9.95
CA GLY A 195 -3.18 -5.38 9.70
C GLY A 195 -1.74 -5.14 10.11
N CYS A 196 -1.21 -5.84 11.10
CA CYS A 196 0.22 -5.79 11.45
C CYS A 196 0.56 -6.80 12.56
N LEU A 197 1.85 -7.05 12.74
CA LEU A 197 2.36 -8.00 13.74
C LEU A 197 1.91 -7.68 15.17
N ILE A 198 1.80 -6.42 15.52
CA ILE A 198 1.33 -6.00 16.86
C ILE A 198 -0.09 -6.51 17.09
N ASN A 199 -0.98 -6.37 16.11
CA ASN A 199 -2.35 -6.85 16.20
C ASN A 199 -2.43 -8.39 16.22
N TYR A 200 -1.55 -9.06 15.49
CA TYR A 200 -1.45 -10.52 15.51
C TYR A 200 -1.16 -11.08 16.91
N ASN A 201 -0.25 -10.44 17.63
CA ASN A 201 0.15 -10.87 18.97
C ASN A 201 -0.83 -10.45 20.08
N ARG A 202 -1.82 -9.63 19.78
CA ARG A 202 -2.92 -9.27 20.69
C ARG A 202 -4.06 -10.29 20.55
N LYS A 203 -3.88 -11.46 21.11
CA LYS A 203 -4.94 -12.47 21.22
C LYS A 203 -5.71 -12.32 22.51
#